data_8364a25091aa047f151a114028477b41
#
_entry.id   8364a25091aa047f151a114028477b41
#
_cell.length_a   1.000
_cell.length_b   1.000
_cell.length_c   1.000
_cell.angle_alpha   90.00
_cell.angle_beta   90.00
_cell.angle_gamma   90.00
#
_symmetry.space_group_name_H-M   'P 1'
#
loop_
_entity.id
_entity.type
_entity.pdbx_description
1 polymer ?
#
loop_
_entity_poly.entity_id
_entity_poly.type
_entity_poly.pdbx_seq_one_letter_code
_entity_poly.pdbx_strand_id
1 'polypeptide(L)'
;MDTDDSAQKDPTAVKTVFIVEDDEAIGELLVQAIEQETSYQAVLASDGFQALKMLRTVKPDLLILDYGLPDINGLELYDTIHAVKALERLPALIISAETVRIQKEVKARQLPQLKKPFELTNLFETIERLFSRP
;
A
#
# COMPACT_ATOMS: atom_id res chain seq x y z
N MET A 1 -15.81 14.63 21.26
CA MET A 1 -16.02 13.72 21.25
C MET A 1 -15.27 12.99 20.59
N ASP A 2 -14.95 12.40 20.72
CA ASP A 2 -14.38 11.74 20.12
C ASP A 2 -14.79 10.92 19.38
N THR A 3 -15.00 10.98 18.90
CA THR A 3 -15.63 10.23 18.09
C THR A 3 -14.84 9.20 17.56
N ASP A 4 -15.34 8.09 17.36
CA ASP A 4 -14.73 7.04 16.63
C ASP A 4 -14.79 7.42 15.18
N ASP A 5 -13.69 7.88 14.67
CA ASP A 5 -13.66 8.35 13.31
C ASP A 5 -13.96 7.28 12.30
N SER A 6 -13.59 6.03 12.59
CA SER A 6 -13.84 4.97 11.61
C SER A 6 -15.33 4.70 11.46
N ALA A 7 -16.10 4.82 12.54
CA ALA A 7 -17.54 4.61 12.47
C ALA A 7 -18.25 5.79 11.83
N GLN A 8 -17.62 6.96 11.85
CA GLN A 8 -18.23 8.17 11.35
C GLN A 8 -17.51 8.74 10.15
N LYS A 9 -16.82 7.89 9.43
CA LYS A 9 -16.06 8.34 8.30
C LYS A 9 -16.97 8.95 7.24
N ASP A 10 -16.62 10.14 6.81
CA ASP A 10 -17.33 10.85 5.77
C ASP A 10 -17.20 10.07 4.46
N PRO A 11 -18.30 9.64 3.83
CA PRO A 11 -18.20 8.91 2.57
C PRO A 11 -17.58 9.73 1.43
N THR A 12 -17.52 11.06 1.57
CA THR A 12 -16.88 11.90 0.57
C THR A 12 -15.41 12.13 0.88
N ALA A 13 -14.92 11.62 2.01
CA ALA A 13 -13.52 11.80 2.37
C ALA A 13 -12.61 11.11 1.36
N VAL A 14 -11.50 11.77 1.04
CA VAL A 14 -10.54 11.24 0.08
C VAL A 14 -9.78 10.09 0.72
N LYS A 15 -9.69 8.97 0.01
CA LYS A 15 -8.91 7.83 0.48
C LYS A 15 -7.44 8.04 0.19
N THR A 16 -6.60 7.55 1.09
CA THR A 16 -5.15 7.69 0.99
C THR A 16 -4.52 6.35 0.65
N VAL A 17 -3.74 6.32 -0.42
CA VAL A 17 -2.92 5.18 -0.82
C VAL A 17 -1.50 5.47 -0.38
N PHE A 18 -0.95 4.59 0.45
CA PHE A 18 0.39 4.77 1.02
C PHE A 18 1.35 3.83 0.29
N ILE A 19 2.35 4.42 -0.35
CA ILE A 19 3.28 3.70 -1.22
C ILE A 19 4.64 3.64 -0.56
N VAL A 20 5.26 2.47 -0.52
CA VAL A 20 6.63 2.31 -0.06
C VAL A 20 7.45 1.77 -1.22
N GLU A 21 8.33 2.61 -1.76
CA GLU A 21 9.11 2.32 -2.95
C GLU A 21 10.42 3.10 -2.88
N ASP A 22 11.56 2.41 -2.99
CA ASP A 22 12.86 3.08 -2.88
C ASP A 22 13.36 3.64 -4.21
N ASP A 23 12.84 3.19 -5.34
CA ASP A 23 13.18 3.79 -6.63
C ASP A 23 12.39 5.08 -6.78
N GLU A 24 13.10 6.19 -6.78
CA GLU A 24 12.46 7.51 -6.78
C GLU A 24 11.60 7.73 -8.01
N ALA A 25 12.08 7.31 -9.18
CA ALA A 25 11.33 7.50 -10.42
C ALA A 25 10.04 6.69 -10.42
N ILE A 26 10.10 5.45 -9.95
CA ILE A 26 8.91 4.60 -9.87
C ILE A 26 7.94 5.16 -8.82
N GLY A 27 8.47 5.57 -7.67
CA GLY A 27 7.62 6.14 -6.63
C GLY A 27 6.86 7.37 -7.08
N GLU A 28 7.57 8.29 -7.75
CA GLU A 28 6.93 9.49 -8.25
C GLU A 28 5.92 9.20 -9.35
N LEU A 29 6.23 8.24 -10.22
CA LEU A 29 5.29 7.82 -11.24
C LEU A 29 4.00 7.29 -10.62
N LEU A 30 4.13 6.46 -9.59
CA LEU A 30 2.96 5.92 -8.91
C LEU A 30 2.11 7.01 -8.26
N VAL A 31 2.77 7.95 -7.58
CA VAL A 31 2.05 9.06 -6.95
C VAL A 31 1.28 9.85 -8.00
N GLN A 32 1.97 10.23 -9.09
CA GLN A 32 1.33 11.02 -10.14
C GLN A 32 0.18 10.27 -10.79
N ALA A 33 0.39 9.00 -11.11
CA ALA A 33 -0.65 8.21 -11.77
C ALA A 33 -1.90 8.10 -10.91
N ILE A 34 -1.70 7.81 -9.62
CA ILE A 34 -2.84 7.65 -8.71
C ILE A 34 -3.59 8.97 -8.55
N GLU A 35 -2.87 10.07 -8.37
CA GLU A 35 -3.52 11.35 -8.13
C GLU A 35 -4.16 11.94 -9.38
N GLN A 36 -3.61 11.64 -10.56
CA GLN A 36 -4.17 12.14 -11.80
C GLN A 36 -5.34 11.30 -12.31
N GLU A 37 -5.26 9.98 -12.12
CA GLU A 37 -6.26 9.08 -12.70
C GLU A 37 -7.34 8.64 -11.73
N THR A 38 -7.24 8.99 -10.47
CA THR A 38 -8.24 8.61 -9.46
C THR A 38 -8.53 9.80 -8.57
N SER A 39 -9.51 9.64 -7.68
CA SER A 39 -9.79 10.63 -6.65
C SER A 39 -8.99 10.38 -5.38
N TYR A 40 -8.07 9.42 -5.39
CA TYR A 40 -7.27 9.07 -4.21
C TYR A 40 -6.10 10.02 -4.04
N GLN A 41 -5.65 10.15 -2.79
CA GLN A 41 -4.44 10.85 -2.44
C GLN A 41 -3.34 9.82 -2.29
N ALA A 42 -2.12 10.16 -2.69
CA ALA A 42 -1.00 9.24 -2.59
C ALA A 42 0.10 9.82 -1.72
N VAL A 43 0.67 8.99 -0.85
CA VAL A 43 1.77 9.36 0.02
C VAL A 43 2.90 8.36 -0.22
N LEU A 44 4.12 8.84 -0.31
CA LEU A 44 5.28 8.01 -0.66
C LEU A 44 6.29 8.00 0.48
N ALA A 45 6.71 6.79 0.86
CA ALA A 45 7.87 6.58 1.73
C ALA A 45 8.94 5.86 0.92
N SER A 46 10.21 6.16 1.18
CA SER A 46 11.31 5.64 0.37
C SER A 46 11.91 4.34 0.93
N ASP A 47 11.60 3.98 2.16
CA ASP A 47 12.06 2.73 2.74
C ASP A 47 11.16 2.33 3.90
N GLY A 48 11.43 1.17 4.49
CA GLY A 48 10.59 0.64 5.54
C GLY A 48 10.61 1.45 6.82
N PHE A 49 11.78 1.93 7.23
CA PHE A 49 11.87 2.74 8.44
C PHE A 49 11.11 4.05 8.28
N GLN A 50 11.24 4.69 7.14
CA GLN A 50 10.50 5.91 6.88
C GLN A 50 9.00 5.63 6.90
N ALA A 51 8.58 4.51 6.29
CA ALA A 51 7.17 4.13 6.28
C ALA A 51 6.63 3.97 7.69
N LEU A 52 7.34 3.23 8.54
CA LEU A 52 6.88 3.02 9.91
C LEU A 52 6.81 4.32 10.70
N LYS A 53 7.76 5.22 10.45
CA LYS A 53 7.74 6.52 11.10
C LYS A 53 6.55 7.35 10.64
N MET A 54 6.28 7.37 9.35
CA MET A 54 5.19 8.16 8.78
C MET A 54 3.82 7.62 9.21
N LEU A 55 3.71 6.32 9.44
CA LEU A 55 2.45 5.72 9.85
C LEU A 55 2.02 6.11 11.25
N ARG A 56 2.87 6.80 12.00
CA ARG A 56 2.47 7.36 13.28
C ARG A 56 1.45 8.48 13.12
N THR A 57 1.49 9.18 12.00
CA THR A 57 0.59 10.32 11.77
C THR A 57 -0.26 10.16 10.51
N VAL A 58 0.22 9.44 9.49
CA VAL A 58 -0.54 9.20 8.28
C VAL A 58 -1.44 8.00 8.48
N LYS A 59 -2.71 8.12 8.12
CA LYS A 59 -3.68 7.03 8.23
C LYS A 59 -4.06 6.57 6.84
N PRO A 60 -3.41 5.53 6.32
CA PRO A 60 -3.70 5.07 4.97
C PRO A 60 -4.96 4.22 4.92
N ASP A 61 -5.53 4.13 3.72
CA ASP A 61 -6.64 3.25 3.44
C ASP A 61 -6.19 2.03 2.65
N LEU A 62 -5.00 2.08 2.06
CA LEU A 62 -4.44 0.99 1.28
C LEU A 62 -2.93 1.14 1.21
N LEU A 63 -2.20 0.02 1.22
CA LEU A 63 -0.75 0.00 1.11
C LEU A 63 -0.33 -0.55 -0.24
N ILE A 64 0.70 0.06 -0.85
CA ILE A 64 1.42 -0.52 -1.98
C ILE A 64 2.85 -0.68 -1.52
N LEU A 65 3.33 -1.92 -1.43
CA LEU A 65 4.63 -2.21 -0.85
C LEU A 65 5.53 -2.88 -1.87
N ASP A 66 6.68 -2.27 -2.12
CA ASP A 66 7.72 -2.91 -2.92
C ASP A 66 8.38 -4.00 -2.09
N TYR A 67 8.53 -5.20 -2.65
CA TYR A 67 9.21 -6.27 -1.94
C TYR A 67 10.68 -5.95 -1.70
N GLY A 68 11.34 -5.33 -2.67
CA GLY A 68 12.80 -5.14 -2.68
C GLY A 68 13.28 -3.87 -2.00
N LEU A 69 12.76 -3.54 -0.84
CA LEU A 69 13.20 -2.36 -0.11
C LEU A 69 14.60 -2.60 0.48
N PRO A 70 15.39 -1.52 0.69
CA PRO A 70 16.78 -1.68 1.12
C PRO A 70 16.97 -2.13 2.57
N ASP A 71 16.03 -1.81 3.46
CA ASP A 71 16.18 -2.05 4.89
C ASP A 71 15.38 -3.24 5.40
N ILE A 72 14.18 -3.46 4.85
CA ILE A 72 13.31 -4.54 5.27
C ILE A 72 12.50 -4.90 4.03
N ASN A 73 12.30 -6.19 3.76
CA ASN A 73 11.54 -6.51 2.55
C ASN A 73 10.05 -6.20 2.75
N GLY A 74 9.33 -6.10 1.63
CA GLY A 74 7.94 -5.65 1.68
C GLY A 74 7.02 -6.55 2.47
N LEU A 75 7.28 -7.86 2.51
CA LEU A 75 6.45 -8.77 3.28
C LEU A 75 6.70 -8.67 4.78
N GLU A 76 7.95 -8.48 5.16
CA GLU A 76 8.28 -8.22 6.57
C GLU A 76 7.68 -6.90 7.03
N LEU A 77 7.71 -5.91 6.16
CA LEU A 77 7.09 -4.62 6.46
C LEU A 77 5.58 -4.78 6.61
N TYR A 78 4.96 -5.54 5.71
CA TYR A 78 3.53 -5.83 5.82
C TYR A 78 3.21 -6.46 7.18
N ASP A 79 3.99 -7.48 7.59
CA ASP A 79 3.74 -8.14 8.85
C ASP A 79 3.90 -7.19 10.03
N THR A 80 4.91 -6.33 9.98
CA THR A 80 5.17 -5.35 11.04
C THR A 80 4.01 -4.37 11.16
N ILE A 81 3.52 -3.88 10.03
CA ILE A 81 2.39 -2.94 10.03
C ILE A 81 1.14 -3.62 10.56
N HIS A 82 0.86 -4.84 10.12
CA HIS A 82 -0.36 -5.54 10.49
C HIS A 82 -0.34 -6.10 11.91
N ALA A 83 0.81 -6.08 12.57
CA ALA A 83 0.89 -6.42 13.98
C ALA A 83 0.29 -5.32 14.86
N VAL A 84 0.15 -4.12 14.32
CA VAL A 84 -0.50 -3.03 15.05
C VAL A 84 -2.01 -3.18 14.87
N LYS A 85 -2.72 -3.30 15.98
CA LYS A 85 -4.14 -3.65 15.93
C LYS A 85 -4.96 -2.70 15.09
N ALA A 86 -4.68 -1.41 15.17
CA ALA A 86 -5.42 -0.41 14.41
C ALA A 86 -5.23 -0.56 12.89
N LEU A 87 -4.19 -1.28 12.46
CA LEU A 87 -3.83 -1.44 11.05
C LEU A 87 -3.97 -2.89 10.57
N GLU A 88 -4.52 -3.77 11.38
CA GLU A 88 -4.52 -5.20 11.07
C GLU A 88 -5.40 -5.55 9.87
N ARG A 89 -6.32 -4.69 9.48
CA ARG A 89 -7.21 -4.96 8.34
C ARG A 89 -6.88 -4.11 7.11
N LEU A 90 -5.79 -3.38 7.16
CA LEU A 90 -5.40 -2.49 6.08
C LEU A 90 -5.06 -3.31 4.83
N PRO A 91 -5.74 -3.10 3.70
CA PRO A 91 -5.44 -3.87 2.50
C PRO A 91 -4.09 -3.47 1.92
N ALA A 92 -3.44 -4.43 1.28
CA ALA A 92 -2.10 -4.20 0.74
C ALA A 92 -1.91 -4.92 -0.58
N LEU A 93 -1.03 -4.38 -1.40
CA LEU A 93 -0.61 -4.92 -2.68
C LEU A 93 0.91 -4.97 -2.67
N ILE A 94 1.47 -6.12 -3.06
CA ILE A 94 2.93 -6.27 -3.17
C ILE A 94 3.34 -6.07 -4.63
N ILE A 95 4.37 -5.26 -4.86
CA ILE A 95 4.98 -5.15 -6.18
C ILE A 95 6.41 -5.68 -6.10
N SER A 96 6.87 -6.38 -7.13
CA SER A 96 8.17 -7.03 -7.07
C SER A 96 8.66 -7.38 -8.47
N ALA A 97 9.96 -7.35 -8.66
CA ALA A 97 10.59 -7.88 -9.87
C ALA A 97 10.61 -9.41 -9.87
N GLU A 98 10.48 -10.03 -8.67
CA GLU A 98 10.56 -11.47 -8.52
C GLU A 98 9.29 -12.03 -7.93
N THR A 99 8.35 -12.45 -8.78
CA THR A 99 7.06 -12.93 -8.27
C THR A 99 7.07 -14.41 -7.92
N VAL A 100 7.78 -15.22 -8.70
CA VAL A 100 7.76 -16.68 -8.49
C VAL A 100 8.41 -17.05 -7.16
N ARG A 101 9.56 -16.44 -6.88
CA ARG A 101 10.31 -16.77 -5.67
C ARG A 101 9.55 -16.47 -4.39
N ILE A 102 8.74 -15.41 -4.38
CA ILE A 102 8.02 -15.00 -3.17
C ILE A 102 6.55 -15.37 -3.21
N GLN A 103 6.10 -16.05 -4.26
CA GLN A 103 4.69 -16.33 -4.48
C GLN A 103 4.02 -17.06 -3.31
N LYS A 104 4.71 -18.03 -2.75
CA LYS A 104 4.14 -18.81 -1.66
C LYS A 104 3.86 -17.94 -0.43
N GLU A 105 4.79 -17.07 -0.10
CA GLU A 105 4.65 -16.19 1.06
C GLU A 105 3.62 -15.10 0.85
N VAL A 106 3.52 -14.61 -0.37
CA VAL A 106 2.50 -13.62 -0.72
C VAL A 106 1.11 -14.25 -0.62
N LYS A 107 0.96 -15.47 -1.15
CA LYS A 107 -0.31 -16.18 -1.08
C LYS A 107 -0.71 -16.54 0.33
N ALA A 108 0.27 -16.90 1.17
CA ALA A 108 -0.01 -17.23 2.56
C ALA A 108 -0.66 -16.06 3.29
N ARG A 109 -0.38 -14.84 2.85
CA ARG A 109 -0.97 -13.62 3.41
C ARG A 109 -2.19 -13.14 2.65
N GLN A 110 -2.58 -13.89 1.61
CA GLN A 110 -3.74 -13.55 0.76
C GLN A 110 -3.60 -12.17 0.12
N LEU A 111 -2.40 -11.83 -0.31
CA LEU A 111 -2.12 -10.53 -0.91
C LEU A 111 -2.08 -10.63 -2.43
N PRO A 112 -2.59 -9.62 -3.14
CA PRO A 112 -2.33 -9.52 -4.57
C PRO A 112 -0.89 -9.10 -4.82
N GLN A 113 -0.39 -9.44 -6.01
CA GLN A 113 0.99 -9.20 -6.36
C GLN A 113 1.07 -8.76 -7.81
N LEU A 114 1.83 -7.71 -8.07
CA LEU A 114 2.11 -7.25 -9.44
C LEU A 114 3.60 -7.35 -9.70
N LYS A 115 3.93 -7.89 -10.87
CA LYS A 115 5.32 -8.00 -11.29
C LYS A 115 5.77 -6.72 -11.98
N LYS A 116 6.94 -6.23 -11.63
CA LYS A 116 7.57 -5.10 -12.33
C LYS A 116 8.21 -5.58 -13.62
N PRO A 117 8.07 -4.87 -14.71
CA PRO A 117 7.21 -3.70 -14.89
C PRO A 117 5.75 -4.13 -15.05
N PHE A 118 4.82 -3.30 -14.57
CA PHE A 118 3.39 -3.61 -14.65
C PHE A 118 2.67 -2.52 -15.42
N GLU A 119 1.48 -2.87 -15.92
CA GLU A 119 0.62 -1.90 -16.58
C GLU A 119 -0.13 -1.10 -15.55
N LEU A 120 -0.28 0.19 -15.77
CA LEU A 120 -1.04 1.03 -14.83
C LEU A 120 -2.50 0.59 -14.73
N THR A 121 -3.07 0.08 -15.82
CA THR A 121 -4.44 -0.44 -15.76
C THR A 121 -4.55 -1.60 -14.76
N ASN A 122 -3.55 -2.48 -14.74
CA ASN A 122 -3.55 -3.60 -13.78
C ASN A 122 -3.43 -3.09 -12.34
N LEU A 123 -2.63 -2.05 -12.15
CA LEU A 123 -2.50 -1.42 -10.84
C LEU A 123 -3.85 -0.86 -10.39
N PHE A 124 -4.50 -0.07 -11.24
CA PHE A 124 -5.77 0.56 -10.88
C PHE A 124 -6.85 -0.48 -10.63
N GLU A 125 -6.91 -1.54 -11.45
CA GLU A 125 -7.89 -2.61 -11.23
C GLU A 125 -7.67 -3.30 -9.89
N THR A 126 -6.42 -3.52 -9.53
CA THR A 126 -6.09 -4.16 -8.26
C THR A 126 -6.49 -3.25 -7.08
N ILE A 127 -6.20 -1.97 -7.18
CA ILE A 127 -6.58 -1.00 -6.15
C ILE A 127 -8.11 -1.00 -5.97
N GLU A 128 -8.85 -0.92 -7.08
CA GLU A 128 -10.31 -0.89 -7.00
C GLU A 128 -10.86 -2.17 -6.38
N ARG A 129 -10.27 -3.30 -6.75
CA ARG A 129 -10.70 -4.59 -6.20
C ARG A 129 -10.45 -4.65 -4.70
N LEU A 130 -9.33 -4.13 -4.24
CA LEU A 130 -9.02 -4.11 -2.81
C LEU A 130 -9.97 -3.20 -2.04
N PHE A 131 -10.29 -2.05 -2.60
CA PHE A 131 -11.21 -1.13 -1.95
C PHE A 131 -12.65 -1.65 -1.95
N SER A 132 -12.98 -2.56 -2.86
CA SER A 132 -14.35 -3.11 -2.95
C SER A 132 -14.59 -4.27 -2.00
N ARG A 133 -13.56 -4.76 -1.31
CA ARG A 133 -13.72 -5.88 -0.39
C ARG A 133 -14.53 -5.47 0.83
N PRO A 134 -15.44 -6.33 1.31
CA PRO A 134 -16.23 -6.04 2.51
C PRO A 134 -15.41 -6.00 3.78
#